data_07e9d9090cadfd3bcf1970fcd575c4cc
#
_entry.id   07e9d9090cadfd3bcf1970fcd575c4cc
#
_cell.length_a   1.000
_cell.length_b   1.000
_cell.length_c   1.000
_cell.angle_alpha   90.00
_cell.angle_beta   90.00
_cell.angle_gamma   90.00
#
_symmetry.space_group_name_H-M   'P 1'
#
loop_
_entity.id
_entity.type
_entity.pdbx_description
1 polymer ?
#
loop_
_entity_poly.entity_id
_entity_poly.type
_entity_poly.pdbx_seq_one_letter_code
_entity_poly.pdbx_strand_id
1 'polypeptide(L)'
;ITVIDDAIGGLFAFLENKGIYDRTFIVATADHGDAMGAHRMIEKGEFMFDTTYNIPMIIKDPNSNRVNQQDDNLVYLHDLTSTVYDLANQPIPSAFEGESILPIVRQHQDNQRKGILAQLAGHFVYFEQRMWHRKDYKLVFNASDICELYDVKNDPAEMHNLFYKPEYEAVKKEMLEEMRQEMKRLNDPLENWVYRIIHEV
;
A
#
# COMPACT_ATOMS: atom_id res chain seq x y z
N ILE A 1 -20.30 -9.36 3.90
CA ILE A 1 -20.31 -8.36 2.81
C ILE A 1 -21.69 -7.74 2.68
N THR A 2 -22.78 -8.50 2.48
CA THR A 2 -24.15 -7.98 2.26
C THR A 2 -24.60 -6.96 3.31
N VAL A 3 -24.37 -7.23 4.61
CA VAL A 3 -24.76 -6.29 5.69
C VAL A 3 -24.04 -4.96 5.60
N ILE A 4 -22.76 -4.97 5.19
CA ILE A 4 -21.97 -3.74 4.98
C ILE A 4 -22.49 -2.99 3.75
N ASP A 5 -22.78 -3.71 2.68
CA ASP A 5 -23.34 -3.16 1.44
C ASP A 5 -24.69 -2.47 1.69
N ASP A 6 -25.59 -3.11 2.42
CA ASP A 6 -26.87 -2.52 2.84
C ASP A 6 -26.69 -1.25 3.66
N ALA A 7 -25.72 -1.22 4.58
CA ALA A 7 -25.42 -0.04 5.40
C ALA A 7 -24.87 1.12 4.55
N ILE A 8 -23.97 0.83 3.61
CA ILE A 8 -23.42 1.82 2.65
C ILE A 8 -24.56 2.33 1.73
N GLY A 9 -25.43 1.44 1.25
CA GLY A 9 -26.61 1.82 0.47
C GLY A 9 -27.52 2.78 1.23
N GLY A 10 -27.74 2.54 2.52
CA GLY A 10 -28.49 3.46 3.39
C GLY A 10 -27.83 4.86 3.51
N LEU A 11 -26.50 4.90 3.61
CA LEU A 11 -25.75 6.16 3.61
C LEU A 11 -25.90 6.90 2.28
N PHE A 12 -25.82 6.23 1.15
CA PHE A 12 -25.98 6.84 -0.17
C PHE A 12 -27.40 7.40 -0.35
N ALA A 13 -28.42 6.63 0.00
CA ALA A 13 -29.81 7.10 -0.01
C ALA A 13 -30.02 8.35 0.86
N PHE A 14 -29.36 8.42 2.02
CA PHE A 14 -29.40 9.63 2.86
C PHE A 14 -28.76 10.82 2.15
N LEU A 15 -27.60 10.68 1.53
CA LEU A 15 -26.93 11.75 0.79
C LEU A 15 -27.77 12.24 -0.40
N GLU A 16 -28.41 11.32 -1.12
CA GLU A 16 -29.34 11.61 -2.22
C GLU A 16 -30.55 12.40 -1.73
N ASN A 17 -31.22 11.93 -0.66
CA ASN A 17 -32.35 12.62 -0.05
C ASN A 17 -32.02 14.05 0.45
N LYS A 18 -30.74 14.28 0.81
CA LYS A 18 -30.25 15.61 1.18
C LYS A 18 -29.83 16.45 -0.03
N GLY A 19 -29.83 15.92 -1.24
CA GLY A 19 -29.39 16.61 -2.46
C GLY A 19 -27.89 16.95 -2.44
N ILE A 20 -27.07 16.15 -1.76
CA ILE A 20 -25.63 16.39 -1.63
C ILE A 20 -24.77 15.28 -2.23
N TYR A 21 -25.36 14.14 -2.64
CA TYR A 21 -24.62 12.97 -3.16
C TYR A 21 -23.71 13.36 -4.35
N ASP A 22 -24.25 14.10 -5.33
CA ASP A 22 -23.50 14.45 -6.55
C ASP A 22 -22.32 15.38 -6.30
N ARG A 23 -22.31 16.12 -5.19
CA ARG A 23 -21.22 17.03 -4.80
C ARG A 23 -20.36 16.52 -3.65
N THR A 24 -20.53 15.27 -3.26
CA THR A 24 -19.76 14.64 -2.18
C THR A 24 -18.63 13.79 -2.76
N PHE A 25 -17.41 14.06 -2.31
CA PHE A 25 -16.26 13.17 -2.52
C PHE A 25 -16.41 11.97 -1.58
N ILE A 26 -16.39 10.76 -2.12
CA ILE A 26 -16.59 9.53 -1.35
C ILE A 26 -15.40 8.62 -1.56
N VAL A 27 -14.88 8.06 -0.46
CA VAL A 27 -13.86 7.02 -0.46
C VAL A 27 -14.38 5.83 0.30
N ALA A 28 -14.32 4.65 -0.31
CA ALA A 28 -14.51 3.37 0.35
C ALA A 28 -13.18 2.63 0.36
N THR A 29 -12.68 2.31 1.55
CA THR A 29 -11.41 1.62 1.77
C THR A 29 -11.47 0.80 3.06
N ALA A 30 -10.38 0.12 3.40
CA ALA A 30 -10.19 -0.58 4.66
C ALA A 30 -8.90 -0.09 5.34
N ASP A 31 -8.76 -0.31 6.63
CA ASP A 31 -7.54 -0.05 7.39
C ASP A 31 -6.46 -1.10 7.10
N HIS A 32 -6.85 -2.37 6.96
CA HIS A 32 -6.03 -3.52 6.58
C HIS A 32 -6.91 -4.63 6.02
N GLY A 33 -6.29 -5.62 5.39
CA GLY A 33 -6.92 -6.87 5.04
C GLY A 33 -6.84 -7.89 6.18
N ASP A 34 -7.18 -9.15 5.86
CA ASP A 34 -7.10 -10.27 6.79
C ASP A 34 -6.75 -11.56 6.02
N ALA A 35 -6.01 -12.46 6.64
CA ALA A 35 -5.54 -13.67 5.98
C ALA A 35 -6.70 -14.62 5.57
N MET A 36 -7.75 -14.74 6.39
CA MET A 36 -8.97 -15.49 6.09
C MET A 36 -8.74 -16.91 5.54
N GLY A 37 -7.68 -17.57 5.99
CA GLY A 37 -7.26 -18.90 5.53
C GLY A 37 -6.06 -18.90 4.57
N ALA A 38 -5.68 -17.77 3.98
CA ALA A 38 -4.46 -17.65 3.19
C ALA A 38 -3.24 -17.99 4.04
N HIS A 39 -2.24 -18.64 3.44
CA HIS A 39 -1.05 -19.14 4.13
C HIS A 39 -1.36 -19.98 5.40
N ARG A 40 -2.58 -20.57 5.50
CA ARG A 40 -3.11 -21.29 6.68
C ARG A 40 -3.26 -20.43 7.94
N MET A 41 -3.38 -19.11 7.78
CA MET A 41 -3.59 -18.14 8.85
C MET A 41 -5.05 -17.68 8.85
N ILE A 42 -5.56 -17.34 10.04
CA ILE A 42 -6.94 -16.87 10.22
C ILE A 42 -6.98 -15.34 10.33
N GLU A 43 -6.04 -14.76 11.07
CA GLU A 43 -5.95 -13.32 11.33
C GLU A 43 -4.85 -12.67 10.48
N LYS A 44 -4.77 -11.34 10.51
CA LYS A 44 -3.75 -10.55 9.81
C LYS A 44 -2.32 -10.94 10.17
N GLY A 45 -2.07 -11.31 11.44
CA GLY A 45 -0.78 -11.79 11.92
C GLY A 45 0.35 -10.75 11.82
N GLU A 46 1.59 -11.26 11.84
CA GLU A 46 2.83 -10.48 11.77
C GLU A 46 3.53 -10.64 10.41
N PHE A 47 2.75 -10.82 9.35
CA PHE A 47 3.27 -11.09 8.02
C PHE A 47 2.80 -10.03 7.03
N MET A 48 3.69 -9.66 6.10
CA MET A 48 3.44 -8.60 5.12
C MET A 48 2.89 -9.13 3.79
N PHE A 49 1.97 -10.11 3.84
CA PHE A 49 1.30 -10.61 2.64
C PHE A 49 0.25 -9.63 2.10
N ASP A 50 0.02 -9.68 0.80
CA ASP A 50 -0.98 -8.83 0.12
C ASP A 50 -2.38 -9.03 0.66
N THR A 51 -2.74 -10.22 1.16
CA THR A 51 -4.01 -10.44 1.86
C THR A 51 -4.25 -9.48 3.02
N THR A 52 -3.19 -8.93 3.62
CA THR A 52 -3.26 -7.97 4.73
C THR A 52 -2.95 -6.54 4.27
N TYR A 53 -2.02 -6.36 3.34
CA TYR A 53 -1.48 -5.04 2.99
C TYR A 53 -2.09 -4.43 1.73
N ASN A 54 -2.60 -5.24 0.80
CA ASN A 54 -3.25 -4.73 -0.41
C ASN A 54 -4.76 -4.56 -0.16
N ILE A 55 -5.14 -3.36 0.26
CA ILE A 55 -6.51 -3.01 0.62
C ILE A 55 -7.27 -2.38 -0.57
N PRO A 56 -8.60 -2.54 -0.64
CA PRO A 56 -9.39 -1.89 -1.66
C PRO A 56 -9.41 -0.37 -1.48
N MET A 57 -9.44 0.36 -2.58
CA MET A 57 -9.70 1.78 -2.59
C MET A 57 -10.63 2.14 -3.74
N ILE A 58 -11.84 2.60 -3.43
CA ILE A 58 -12.85 3.02 -4.40
C ILE A 58 -13.15 4.50 -4.16
N ILE A 59 -13.07 5.31 -5.21
CA ILE A 59 -13.22 6.76 -5.11
C ILE A 59 -14.31 7.24 -6.06
N LYS A 60 -15.25 8.04 -5.52
CA LYS A 60 -16.15 8.89 -6.27
C LYS A 60 -15.73 10.34 -6.07
N ASP A 61 -15.24 10.98 -7.12
CA ASP A 61 -14.97 12.42 -7.13
C ASP A 61 -16.00 13.12 -8.01
N PRO A 62 -16.79 14.07 -7.44
CA PRO A 62 -17.77 14.85 -8.20
C PRO A 62 -17.16 15.70 -9.32
N ASN A 63 -15.88 15.97 -9.27
CA ASN A 63 -15.16 16.79 -10.25
C ASN A 63 -14.35 15.95 -11.25
N SER A 64 -14.49 14.61 -11.23
CA SER A 64 -13.84 13.73 -12.18
C SER A 64 -14.81 13.25 -13.26
N ASN A 65 -14.34 13.27 -14.50
CA ASN A 65 -15.06 12.67 -15.63
C ASN A 65 -14.71 11.18 -15.82
N ARG A 66 -13.87 10.63 -14.93
CA ARG A 66 -13.43 9.22 -14.97
C ARG A 66 -14.44 8.36 -14.21
N VAL A 67 -15.28 7.65 -14.96
CA VAL A 67 -16.25 6.69 -14.40
C VAL A 67 -15.89 5.27 -14.79
N ASN A 68 -16.06 4.33 -13.88
CA ASN A 68 -15.78 2.90 -14.08
C ASN A 68 -14.35 2.63 -14.57
N GLN A 69 -13.39 3.41 -14.10
CA GLN A 69 -11.98 3.25 -14.40
C GLN A 69 -11.28 2.48 -13.29
N GLN A 70 -10.31 1.66 -13.68
CA GLN A 70 -9.31 1.09 -12.76
C GLN A 70 -7.99 1.80 -12.98
N ASP A 71 -7.22 1.91 -11.90
CA ASP A 71 -5.92 2.54 -11.89
C ASP A 71 -4.95 1.67 -11.09
N ASP A 72 -3.75 1.48 -11.58
CA ASP A 72 -2.70 0.66 -10.98
C ASP A 72 -1.58 1.48 -10.33
N ASN A 73 -1.80 2.79 -10.14
CA ASN A 73 -0.89 3.62 -9.39
C ASN A 73 -0.73 3.12 -7.96
N LEU A 74 0.50 3.11 -7.47
CA LEU A 74 0.79 2.75 -6.09
C LEU A 74 0.41 3.91 -5.16
N VAL A 75 -0.53 3.67 -4.25
CA VAL A 75 -1.03 4.67 -3.31
C VAL A 75 -0.98 4.15 -1.88
N TYR A 76 -0.74 5.04 -0.93
CA TYR A 76 -0.79 4.76 0.49
C TYR A 76 -2.14 5.17 1.09
N LEU A 77 -2.55 4.52 2.18
CA LEU A 77 -3.72 4.96 2.93
C LEU A 77 -3.55 6.40 3.48
N HIS A 78 -2.33 6.77 3.87
CA HIS A 78 -2.05 8.13 4.36
C HIS A 78 -2.06 9.21 3.27
N ASP A 79 -2.07 8.86 1.98
CA ASP A 79 -2.29 9.80 0.88
C ASP A 79 -3.69 10.44 0.96
N LEU A 80 -4.66 9.75 1.59
CA LEU A 80 -5.99 10.30 1.81
C LEU A 80 -5.96 11.56 2.67
N THR A 81 -5.07 11.64 3.65
CA THR A 81 -4.93 12.85 4.48
C THR A 81 -4.48 14.05 3.63
N SER A 82 -3.46 13.87 2.80
CA SER A 82 -2.99 14.90 1.87
C SER A 82 -4.06 15.27 0.84
N THR A 83 -4.84 14.28 0.39
CA THR A 83 -5.96 14.49 -0.54
C THR A 83 -7.07 15.35 0.10
N VAL A 84 -7.37 15.16 1.38
CA VAL A 84 -8.37 15.99 2.10
C VAL A 84 -7.91 17.45 2.19
N TYR A 85 -6.63 17.70 2.47
CA TYR A 85 -6.07 19.07 2.44
C TYR A 85 -6.20 19.70 1.06
N ASP A 86 -5.88 18.97 0.02
CA ASP A 86 -5.98 19.43 -1.37
C ASP A 86 -7.45 19.70 -1.77
N LEU A 87 -8.37 18.80 -1.42
CA LEU A 87 -9.81 19.01 -1.61
C LEU A 87 -10.33 20.28 -0.93
N ALA A 88 -9.77 20.62 0.23
CA ALA A 88 -10.11 21.82 0.98
C ALA A 88 -9.37 23.07 0.48
N ASN A 89 -8.56 22.99 -0.58
CA ASN A 89 -7.67 24.05 -1.08
C ASN A 89 -6.75 24.59 0.03
N GLN A 90 -6.28 23.71 0.93
CA GLN A 90 -5.31 24.03 1.98
C GLN A 90 -3.94 23.51 1.59
N PRO A 91 -2.85 24.22 1.96
CA PRO A 91 -1.51 23.71 1.73
C PRO A 91 -1.28 22.43 2.53
N ILE A 92 -0.75 21.40 1.87
CA ILE A 92 -0.38 20.16 2.52
C ILE A 92 0.81 20.43 3.44
N PRO A 93 0.75 20.10 4.74
CA PRO A 93 1.86 20.31 5.66
C PRO A 93 3.11 19.57 5.21
N SER A 94 4.27 20.21 5.30
CA SER A 94 5.57 19.62 4.87
C SER A 94 6.00 18.39 5.68
N ALA A 95 5.39 18.16 6.84
CA ALA A 95 5.60 16.98 7.65
C ALA A 95 4.81 15.74 7.16
N PHE A 96 3.90 15.91 6.20
CA PHE A 96 3.15 14.79 5.64
C PHE A 96 4.00 14.09 4.57
N GLU A 97 4.07 12.78 4.66
CA GLU A 97 4.77 11.93 3.68
C GLU A 97 3.86 11.49 2.54
N GLY A 98 2.54 11.55 2.75
CA GLY A 98 1.54 11.24 1.75
C GLY A 98 1.39 12.35 0.70
N GLU A 99 1.00 11.96 -0.50
CA GLU A 99 0.74 12.85 -1.63
C GLU A 99 -0.76 12.88 -1.95
N SER A 100 -1.26 14.01 -2.49
CA SER A 100 -2.64 14.04 -2.97
C SER A 100 -2.83 13.10 -4.17
N ILE A 101 -3.87 12.28 -4.12
CA ILE A 101 -4.24 11.39 -5.23
C ILE A 101 -5.20 12.05 -6.23
N LEU A 102 -5.58 13.33 -6.04
CA LEU A 102 -6.45 14.04 -6.97
C LEU A 102 -5.90 14.12 -8.41
N PRO A 103 -4.58 14.30 -8.65
CA PRO A 103 -4.03 14.24 -10.00
C PRO A 103 -4.27 12.90 -10.69
N ILE A 104 -4.17 11.78 -9.96
CA ILE A 104 -4.49 10.44 -10.48
C ILE A 104 -5.97 10.35 -10.83
N VAL A 105 -6.84 10.71 -9.87
CA VAL A 105 -8.30 10.57 -9.98
C VAL A 105 -8.90 11.48 -11.05
N ARG A 106 -8.39 12.72 -11.20
CA ARG A 106 -8.95 13.74 -12.11
C ARG A 106 -8.29 13.79 -13.46
N GLN A 107 -6.96 13.59 -13.51
CA GLN A 107 -6.13 13.90 -14.68
C GLN A 107 -5.47 12.66 -15.30
N HIS A 108 -5.65 11.48 -14.70
CA HIS A 108 -4.95 10.25 -15.09
C HIS A 108 -3.41 10.42 -15.09
N GLN A 109 -2.92 11.17 -14.13
CA GLN A 109 -1.48 11.42 -13.98
C GLN A 109 -0.85 10.34 -13.11
N ASP A 110 0.17 9.69 -13.61
CA ASP A 110 0.96 8.74 -12.82
C ASP A 110 1.74 9.44 -11.72
N ASN A 111 1.75 8.85 -10.53
CA ASN A 111 2.40 9.42 -9.34
C ASN A 111 3.92 9.19 -9.28
N GLN A 112 4.55 8.63 -10.29
CA GLN A 112 5.98 8.38 -10.38
C GLN A 112 6.59 7.56 -9.22
N ARG A 113 5.76 6.98 -8.34
CA ARG A 113 6.25 6.09 -7.28
C ARG A 113 6.79 4.80 -7.88
N LYS A 114 8.03 4.45 -7.50
CA LYS A 114 8.64 3.18 -7.87
C LYS A 114 8.10 2.03 -7.04
N GLY A 115 7.79 2.28 -5.77
CA GLY A 115 7.31 1.27 -4.84
C GLY A 115 6.66 1.89 -3.60
N ILE A 116 6.13 1.03 -2.76
CA ILE A 116 5.53 1.31 -1.46
C ILE A 116 6.45 0.76 -0.37
N LEU A 117 6.89 1.60 0.57
CA LEU A 117 7.54 1.16 1.80
C LEU A 117 6.50 0.98 2.89
N ALA A 118 6.42 -0.21 3.48
CA ALA A 118 5.65 -0.45 4.69
C ALA A 118 6.54 -0.95 5.82
N GLN A 119 6.17 -0.64 7.05
CA GLN A 119 6.91 -0.98 8.26
C GLN A 119 6.00 -1.73 9.23
N LEU A 120 6.55 -2.78 9.84
CA LEU A 120 5.91 -3.50 10.93
C LEU A 120 6.92 -3.59 12.10
N ALA A 121 6.50 -3.18 13.28
CA ALA A 121 7.30 -3.23 14.51
C ALA A 121 6.68 -4.20 15.54
N GLY A 122 6.21 -5.34 15.06
CA GLY A 122 5.57 -6.38 15.87
C GLY A 122 4.07 -6.14 16.12
N HIS A 123 3.41 -7.19 16.59
CA HIS A 123 2.01 -7.17 16.99
C HIS A 123 1.83 -7.87 18.37
N PHE A 124 2.07 -9.17 18.45
CA PHE A 124 2.07 -9.94 19.71
C PHE A 124 3.47 -10.09 20.31
N VAL A 125 4.49 -10.09 19.44
CA VAL A 125 5.91 -10.15 19.80
C VAL A 125 6.66 -9.04 19.10
N TYR A 126 7.82 -8.64 19.63
CA TYR A 126 8.68 -7.69 18.95
C TYR A 126 9.30 -8.34 17.71
N PHE A 127 8.98 -7.83 16.56
CA PHE A 127 9.47 -8.33 15.27
C PHE A 127 9.51 -7.18 14.26
N GLU A 128 10.66 -6.91 13.69
CA GLU A 128 10.87 -5.77 12.79
C GLU A 128 10.93 -6.24 11.35
N GLN A 129 10.01 -5.72 10.54
CA GLN A 129 9.95 -5.96 9.10
C GLN A 129 9.90 -4.65 8.32
N ARG A 130 10.43 -4.69 7.09
CA ARG A 130 10.26 -3.65 6.08
C ARG A 130 9.86 -4.31 4.77
N MET A 131 8.82 -3.80 4.15
CA MET A 131 8.36 -4.28 2.85
C MET A 131 8.60 -3.20 1.81
N TRP A 132 9.16 -3.59 0.66
CA TRP A 132 9.17 -2.77 -0.55
C TRP A 132 8.32 -3.44 -1.60
N HIS A 133 7.18 -2.83 -1.96
CA HIS A 133 6.23 -3.38 -2.90
C HIS A 133 6.21 -2.55 -4.19
N ARG A 134 6.60 -3.17 -5.30
CA ARG A 134 6.45 -2.66 -6.66
C ARG A 134 5.21 -3.28 -7.31
N LYS A 135 4.86 -2.84 -8.54
CA LYS A 135 3.75 -3.43 -9.30
C LYS A 135 3.98 -4.90 -9.70
N ASP A 136 5.22 -5.33 -9.77
CA ASP A 136 5.64 -6.65 -10.27
C ASP A 136 6.24 -7.56 -9.20
N TYR A 137 6.98 -6.98 -8.26
CA TYR A 137 7.68 -7.70 -7.20
C TYR A 137 7.43 -7.09 -5.83
N LYS A 138 7.46 -7.95 -4.82
CA LYS A 138 7.43 -7.54 -3.42
C LYS A 138 8.62 -8.17 -2.68
N LEU A 139 9.34 -7.34 -1.94
CA LEU A 139 10.46 -7.73 -1.09
C LEU A 139 10.11 -7.45 0.36
N VAL A 140 10.32 -8.43 1.25
CA VAL A 140 10.19 -8.26 2.70
C VAL A 140 11.55 -8.52 3.35
N PHE A 141 12.07 -7.47 3.96
CA PHE A 141 13.25 -7.55 4.81
C PHE A 141 12.84 -7.90 6.23
N ASN A 142 13.33 -9.02 6.72
CA ASN A 142 13.14 -9.49 8.08
C ASN A 142 14.45 -9.34 8.84
N ALA A 143 14.48 -8.46 9.84
CA ALA A 143 15.72 -8.14 10.57
C ALA A 143 16.33 -9.33 11.34
N SER A 144 15.52 -10.30 11.74
CA SER A 144 15.92 -11.46 12.55
C SER A 144 15.44 -12.82 11.99
N ASP A 145 14.98 -12.84 10.75
CA ASP A 145 14.44 -14.04 10.11
C ASP A 145 14.76 -14.05 8.62
N ILE A 146 14.20 -15.02 7.89
CA ILE A 146 14.34 -15.20 6.44
C ILE A 146 13.72 -14.02 5.70
N CYS A 147 14.52 -13.37 4.85
CA CYS A 147 14.00 -12.36 3.93
C CYS A 147 13.18 -13.01 2.80
N GLU A 148 12.28 -12.23 2.20
CA GLU A 148 11.34 -12.75 1.23
C GLU A 148 11.33 -11.90 -0.04
N LEU A 149 11.15 -12.56 -1.17
CA LEU A 149 10.92 -11.92 -2.48
C LEU A 149 9.85 -12.69 -3.22
N TYR A 150 8.84 -11.99 -3.70
CA TYR A 150 7.71 -12.56 -4.45
C TYR A 150 7.53 -11.87 -5.79
N ASP A 151 7.25 -12.64 -6.83
CA ASP A 151 6.75 -12.17 -8.12
C ASP A 151 5.23 -12.05 -8.02
N VAL A 152 4.74 -10.93 -7.52
CA VAL A 152 3.29 -10.74 -7.24
C VAL A 152 2.45 -10.70 -8.51
N LYS A 153 3.08 -10.50 -9.66
CA LYS A 153 2.39 -10.54 -10.95
C LYS A 153 2.08 -11.96 -11.40
N ASN A 154 3.00 -12.91 -11.20
CA ASN A 154 2.86 -14.29 -11.64
C ASN A 154 2.50 -15.24 -10.48
N ASP A 155 2.76 -14.85 -9.26
CA ASP A 155 2.41 -15.55 -8.01
C ASP A 155 1.66 -14.59 -7.06
N PRO A 156 0.43 -14.16 -7.38
CA PRO A 156 -0.33 -13.22 -6.56
C PRO A 156 -0.74 -13.79 -5.20
N ALA A 157 -0.58 -15.08 -4.99
CA ALA A 157 -0.79 -15.75 -3.71
C ALA A 157 0.48 -15.83 -2.85
N GLU A 158 1.63 -15.36 -3.35
CA GLU A 158 2.90 -15.29 -2.63
C GLU A 158 3.35 -16.62 -2.02
N MET A 159 3.19 -17.69 -2.81
CA MET A 159 3.47 -19.06 -2.36
C MET A 159 4.94 -19.44 -2.49
N HIS A 160 5.74 -18.73 -3.28
CA HIS A 160 7.09 -19.08 -3.64
C HIS A 160 8.08 -17.96 -3.28
N ASN A 161 8.80 -18.12 -2.18
CA ASN A 161 9.88 -17.20 -1.83
C ASN A 161 11.07 -17.36 -2.81
N LEU A 162 11.38 -16.27 -3.53
CA LEU A 162 12.42 -16.21 -4.56
C LEU A 162 13.73 -15.59 -4.06
N PHE A 163 13.79 -15.09 -2.83
CA PHE A 163 14.90 -14.30 -2.30
C PHE A 163 16.26 -14.99 -2.41
N TYR A 164 16.29 -16.30 -2.27
CA TYR A 164 17.51 -17.11 -2.32
C TYR A 164 17.71 -17.83 -3.66
N LYS A 165 16.94 -17.50 -4.68
CA LYS A 165 17.05 -18.07 -6.01
C LYS A 165 18.05 -17.28 -6.86
N PRO A 166 19.13 -17.92 -7.38
CA PRO A 166 20.18 -17.22 -8.14
C PRO A 166 19.65 -16.44 -9.36
N GLU A 167 18.62 -16.94 -10.01
CA GLU A 167 17.99 -16.32 -11.19
C GLU A 167 17.30 -14.99 -10.87
N TYR A 168 17.01 -14.70 -9.60
CA TYR A 168 16.39 -13.44 -9.15
C TYR A 168 17.37 -12.48 -8.46
N GLU A 169 18.67 -12.77 -8.48
CA GLU A 169 19.68 -11.97 -7.80
C GLU A 169 19.70 -10.50 -8.26
N ALA A 170 19.51 -10.27 -9.55
CA ALA A 170 19.51 -8.91 -10.12
C ALA A 170 18.34 -8.08 -9.61
N VAL A 171 17.11 -8.62 -9.67
CA VAL A 171 15.91 -7.93 -9.20
C VAL A 171 15.92 -7.75 -7.69
N LYS A 172 16.42 -8.74 -6.96
CA LYS A 172 16.61 -8.65 -5.49
C LYS A 172 17.50 -7.47 -5.12
N LYS A 173 18.68 -7.36 -5.75
CA LYS A 173 19.63 -6.25 -5.49
C LYS A 173 19.02 -4.88 -5.82
N GLU A 174 18.36 -4.79 -6.95
CA GLU A 174 17.65 -3.55 -7.34
C GLU A 174 16.63 -3.14 -6.28
N MET A 175 15.75 -4.05 -5.87
CA MET A 175 14.70 -3.78 -4.90
C MET A 175 15.24 -3.47 -3.50
N LEU A 176 16.30 -4.16 -3.06
CA LEU A 176 16.98 -3.85 -1.80
C LEU A 176 17.55 -2.44 -1.80
N GLU A 177 18.17 -2.02 -2.91
CA GLU A 177 18.72 -0.66 -3.02
C GLU A 177 17.62 0.40 -3.08
N GLU A 178 16.54 0.17 -3.83
CA GLU A 178 15.38 1.07 -3.85
C GLU A 178 14.76 1.23 -2.46
N MET A 179 14.51 0.11 -1.76
CA MET A 179 14.00 0.11 -0.39
C MET A 179 14.94 0.87 0.54
N ARG A 180 16.25 0.61 0.45
CA ARG A 180 17.27 1.29 1.26
C ARG A 180 17.27 2.80 1.05
N GLN A 181 17.16 3.26 -0.20
CA GLN A 181 17.08 4.69 -0.52
C GLN A 181 15.87 5.35 0.14
N GLU A 182 14.72 4.69 0.10
CA GLU A 182 13.52 5.21 0.75
C GLU A 182 13.64 5.17 2.28
N MET A 183 14.15 4.09 2.85
CA MET A 183 14.45 3.99 4.29
C MET A 183 15.41 5.10 4.75
N LYS A 184 16.44 5.41 3.94
CA LYS A 184 17.37 6.50 4.22
C LYS A 184 16.68 7.87 4.19
N ARG A 185 15.80 8.10 3.21
CA ARG A 185 14.99 9.33 3.12
C ARG A 185 14.14 9.55 4.36
N LEU A 186 13.60 8.47 4.92
CA LEU A 186 12.74 8.46 6.11
C LEU A 186 13.51 8.36 7.44
N ASN A 187 14.85 8.30 7.42
CA ASN A 187 15.69 8.05 8.59
C ASN A 187 15.33 6.75 9.34
N ASP A 188 15.00 5.69 8.61
CA ASP A 188 14.65 4.39 9.19
C ASP A 188 15.85 3.78 9.92
N PRO A 189 15.72 3.34 11.18
CA PRO A 189 16.83 2.79 11.97
C PRO A 189 17.40 1.48 11.42
N LEU A 190 16.66 0.76 10.57
CA LEU A 190 17.12 -0.50 9.96
C LEU A 190 17.85 -0.31 8.62
N GLU A 191 18.00 0.91 8.12
CA GLU A 191 18.66 1.17 6.82
C GLU A 191 20.06 0.53 6.74
N ASN A 192 20.86 0.63 7.81
CA ASN A 192 22.20 0.05 7.86
C ASN A 192 22.21 -1.48 7.82
N TRP A 193 21.15 -2.16 8.24
CA TRP A 193 21.05 -3.61 8.15
C TRP A 193 20.80 -4.05 6.70
N VAL A 194 19.94 -3.34 6.00
CA VAL A 194 19.71 -3.56 4.57
C VAL A 194 20.99 -3.31 3.77
N TYR A 195 21.73 -2.24 4.10
CA TYR A 195 23.04 -1.96 3.49
C TYR A 195 23.99 -3.15 3.58
N ARG A 196 24.10 -3.81 4.75
CA ARG A 196 24.97 -4.97 4.95
C ARG A 196 24.56 -6.16 4.08
N ILE A 197 23.26 -6.44 3.96
CA ILE A 197 22.80 -7.54 3.09
C ILE A 197 23.17 -7.29 1.64
N ILE A 198 23.18 -6.05 1.18
CA ILE A 198 23.56 -5.72 -0.21
C ILE A 198 25.06 -5.92 -0.44
N HIS A 199 25.91 -5.59 0.55
CA HIS A 199 27.35 -5.41 0.34
C HIS A 199 28.25 -6.41 1.09
N GLU A 200 27.75 -7.09 2.10
CA GLU A 200 28.58 -7.92 3.00
C GLU A 200 28.20 -9.42 2.97
N VAL A 201 27.15 -9.80 2.24
CA VAL A 201 26.68 -11.18 2.07
C VAL A 201 26.69 -11.54 0.58
#